data_e8f7eb0992c4c32db47eab37a3feda57
#
_entry.id   e8f7eb0992c4c32db47eab37a3feda57
#
_cell.length_a   1.000
_cell.length_b   1.000
_cell.length_c   1.000
_cell.angle_alpha   90.00
_cell.angle_beta   90.00
_cell.angle_gamma   90.00
#
_symmetry.space_group_name_H-M   'P 1'
#
loop_
_entity.id
_entity.type
_entity.pdbx_description
1 polymer ?
#
loop_
_entity_poly.entity_id
_entity_poly.type
_entity_poly.pdbx_seq_one_letter_code
_entity_poly.pdbx_strand_id
1 'polypeptide(L)'
;FEQGNSSTFVIEAGTGGVDLTNISDYIADKSTFIAIKRFKQPWFDQGKQSRVRGVLLDKIKASYNYWAIGRIFKNLWFGVQRQVRGKEKTIEAYRKNDWSPPNDYICSGLVQIGFVEAVVEYIKAGQLPISALKEVVFHETAASRLPDAADWQYLDEKTQRESAEIFEQQNTIELEAVTPDDLAKSDKLEWLYQ
;
A
#
# COMPACT_ATOMS: atom_id res chain seq x y z
N PHE A 1 23.35 13.75 4.46
CA PHE A 1 23.69 12.38 4.91
C PHE A 1 25.11 12.44 5.47
N GLU A 2 25.26 12.42 6.79
CA GLU A 2 26.57 12.27 7.41
C GLU A 2 27.12 10.88 7.11
N GLN A 3 28.38 10.80 6.69
CA GLN A 3 29.14 9.57 6.52
C GLN A 3 29.49 8.94 7.90
N GLY A 4 28.49 8.61 8.67
CA GLY A 4 28.65 7.78 9.86
C GLY A 4 28.05 6.42 9.56
N ASN A 5 28.61 5.35 10.06
CA ASN A 5 28.14 3.95 9.98
C ASN A 5 26.60 3.85 10.09
N SER A 6 25.89 4.21 9.04
CA SER A 6 24.45 4.23 9.08
C SER A 6 23.94 2.83 8.74
N SER A 7 23.56 2.10 9.75
CA SER A 7 22.78 0.87 9.64
C SER A 7 21.33 1.20 9.27
N THR A 8 21.14 1.95 8.18
CA THR A 8 19.80 2.24 7.65
C THR A 8 19.41 1.12 6.70
N PHE A 9 18.35 0.44 7.02
CA PHE A 9 17.80 -0.65 6.22
C PHE A 9 16.53 -0.23 5.50
N VAL A 10 16.34 -0.78 4.32
CA VAL A 10 15.11 -0.70 3.52
C VAL A 10 14.41 -2.04 3.63
N ILE A 11 13.12 -2.04 3.94
CA ILE A 11 12.26 -3.21 3.81
C ILE A 11 11.71 -3.18 2.40
N GLU A 12 11.97 -4.22 1.64
CA GLU A 12 11.56 -4.31 0.25
C GLU A 12 10.97 -5.67 -0.11
N ALA A 13 10.11 -5.69 -1.11
CA ALA A 13 9.67 -6.92 -1.75
C ALA A 13 10.38 -7.07 -3.09
N GLY A 14 11.25 -8.05 -3.20
CA GLY A 14 12.02 -8.38 -4.39
C GLY A 14 11.79 -9.82 -4.84
N THR A 15 12.54 -10.26 -5.83
CA THR A 15 12.42 -11.60 -6.41
C THR A 15 12.64 -12.75 -5.40
N GLY A 16 13.33 -12.46 -4.28
CA GLY A 16 13.54 -13.41 -3.17
C GLY A 16 12.45 -13.37 -2.10
N GLY A 17 11.43 -12.49 -2.23
CA GLY A 17 10.42 -12.24 -1.20
C GLY A 17 10.63 -10.89 -0.51
N VAL A 18 10.07 -10.75 0.69
CA VAL A 18 10.25 -9.55 1.53
C VAL A 18 11.51 -9.70 2.37
N ASP A 19 12.42 -8.75 2.25
CA ASP A 19 13.73 -8.78 2.92
C ASP A 19 14.17 -7.38 3.39
N LEU A 20 15.30 -7.35 4.09
CA LEU A 20 15.97 -6.15 4.59
C LEU A 20 17.28 -5.94 3.81
N THR A 21 17.35 -4.83 3.08
CA THR A 21 18.55 -4.45 2.32
C THR A 21 19.16 -3.20 2.92
N ASN A 22 20.49 -3.14 3.02
CA ASN A 22 21.15 -1.93 3.49
C ASN A 22 21.05 -0.84 2.42
N ILE A 23 20.66 0.36 2.79
CA ILE A 23 20.51 1.48 1.85
C ILE A 23 21.84 1.82 1.14
N SER A 24 22.99 1.51 1.76
CA SER A 24 24.31 1.71 1.16
C SER A 24 24.50 0.96 -0.14
N ASP A 25 23.82 -0.19 -0.31
CA ASP A 25 23.92 -1.01 -1.52
C ASP A 25 23.32 -0.28 -2.72
N TYR A 26 22.23 0.46 -2.48
CA TYR A 26 21.60 1.33 -3.50
C TYR A 26 22.40 2.59 -3.78
N ILE A 27 22.98 3.22 -2.73
CA ILE A 27 23.78 4.44 -2.87
C ILE A 27 25.09 4.17 -3.61
N ALA A 28 25.66 2.98 -3.42
CA ALA A 28 26.90 2.58 -4.10
C ALA A 28 26.71 2.34 -5.60
N ASP A 29 25.51 1.96 -6.02
CA ASP A 29 25.18 1.74 -7.43
C ASP A 29 24.87 3.09 -8.13
N LYS A 30 25.84 3.60 -8.88
CA LYS A 30 25.71 4.86 -9.63
C LYS A 30 24.67 4.82 -10.75
N SER A 31 24.17 3.66 -11.12
CA SER A 31 23.08 3.48 -12.11
C SER A 31 21.71 3.56 -11.47
N THR A 32 21.62 3.47 -10.15
CA THR A 32 20.36 3.50 -9.41
C THR A 32 19.90 4.95 -9.17
N PHE A 33 18.67 5.24 -9.55
CA PHE A 33 18.01 6.52 -9.26
C PHE A 33 17.23 6.37 -7.96
N ILE A 34 17.52 7.22 -6.96
CA ILE A 34 16.84 7.18 -5.67
C ILE A 34 15.94 8.41 -5.55
N ALA A 35 14.66 8.18 -5.27
CA ALA A 35 13.70 9.22 -4.96
C ALA A 35 12.98 8.86 -3.64
N ILE A 36 12.74 9.83 -2.78
CA ILE A 36 12.20 9.62 -1.44
C ILE A 36 10.91 10.42 -1.28
N LYS A 37 9.85 9.74 -0.88
CA LYS A 37 8.59 10.37 -0.46
C LYS A 37 8.33 10.07 1.02
N ARG A 38 7.60 10.97 1.65
CA ARG A 38 7.17 10.85 3.04
C ARG A 38 5.65 11.04 3.12
N PHE A 39 5.01 10.27 3.99
CA PHE A 39 3.63 10.51 4.37
C PHE A 39 3.52 11.82 5.18
N LYS A 40 2.67 12.73 4.73
CA LYS A 40 2.67 14.14 5.20
C LYS A 40 1.62 14.49 6.26
N GLN A 41 0.84 13.53 6.74
CA GLN A 41 -0.24 13.82 7.67
C GLN A 41 0.28 14.15 9.07
N PRO A 42 -0.21 15.27 9.69
CA PRO A 42 0.28 15.72 10.99
C PRO A 42 0.06 14.73 12.13
N TRP A 43 -0.99 13.91 12.04
CA TRP A 43 -1.31 12.90 13.05
C TRP A 43 -0.38 11.68 13.01
N PHE A 44 0.42 11.54 11.95
CA PHE A 44 1.31 10.41 11.73
C PHE A 44 2.66 10.61 12.44
N ASP A 45 2.63 10.49 13.75
CA ASP A 45 3.77 10.65 14.65
C ASP A 45 4.75 9.47 14.61
N GLN A 46 5.83 9.57 15.38
CA GLN A 46 6.88 8.55 15.46
C GLN A 46 6.35 7.19 15.94
N GLY A 47 5.34 7.17 16.81
CA GLY A 47 4.72 5.92 17.29
C GLY A 47 4.05 5.17 16.15
N LYS A 48 3.28 5.88 15.32
CA LYS A 48 2.59 5.31 14.16
C LYS A 48 3.57 4.89 13.06
N GLN A 49 4.64 5.67 12.84
CA GLN A 49 5.74 5.28 11.94
C GLN A 49 6.40 3.97 12.42
N SER A 50 6.62 3.82 13.72
CA SER A 50 7.19 2.61 14.30
C SER A 50 6.26 1.42 14.14
N ARG A 51 4.92 1.64 14.24
CA ARG A 51 3.96 0.56 14.02
C ARG A 51 3.92 0.10 12.57
N VAL A 52 3.92 1.03 11.59
CA VAL A 52 4.02 0.67 10.17
C VAL A 52 5.28 -0.17 9.93
N ARG A 53 6.43 0.24 10.48
CA ARG A 53 7.66 -0.56 10.38
C ARG A 53 7.51 -1.94 11.02
N GLY A 54 6.84 -2.04 12.17
CA GLY A 54 6.57 -3.32 12.84
C GLY A 54 5.75 -4.25 11.95
N VAL A 55 4.64 -3.76 11.39
CA VAL A 55 3.81 -4.52 10.44
C VAL A 55 4.63 -5.03 9.25
N LEU A 56 5.48 -4.16 8.68
CA LEU A 56 6.34 -4.53 7.54
C LEU A 56 7.40 -5.57 7.92
N LEU A 57 7.98 -5.47 9.13
CA LEU A 57 8.95 -6.45 9.65
C LEU A 57 8.29 -7.83 9.84
N ASP A 58 7.03 -7.88 10.24
CA ASP A 58 6.28 -9.14 10.37
C ASP A 58 6.05 -9.83 9.01
N LYS A 59 6.18 -9.09 7.89
CA LYS A 59 6.08 -9.63 6.53
C LYS A 59 7.42 -10.15 5.98
N ILE A 60 8.53 -10.00 6.70
CA ILE A 60 9.83 -10.53 6.25
C ILE A 60 9.72 -12.03 5.99
N LYS A 61 10.29 -12.47 4.86
CA LYS A 61 10.20 -13.84 4.30
C LYS A 61 8.86 -14.20 3.67
N ALA A 62 7.89 -13.26 3.61
CA ALA A 62 6.73 -13.47 2.75
C ALA A 62 7.15 -13.56 1.28
N SER A 63 6.43 -14.35 0.50
CA SER A 63 6.73 -14.58 -0.92
C SER A 63 6.50 -13.32 -1.75
N TYR A 64 7.22 -13.22 -2.89
CA TYR A 64 7.00 -12.18 -3.88
C TYR A 64 5.88 -12.55 -4.84
N ASN A 65 4.89 -11.67 -5.00
CA ASN A 65 3.70 -11.96 -5.81
C ASN A 65 3.94 -11.75 -7.31
N TYR A 66 4.56 -12.73 -7.96
CA TYR A 66 4.69 -12.76 -9.43
C TYR A 66 3.34 -12.74 -10.16
N TRP A 67 2.29 -13.27 -9.54
CA TRP A 67 0.93 -13.26 -10.08
C TRP A 67 0.34 -11.85 -10.12
N ALA A 68 0.59 -11.03 -9.09
CA ALA A 68 0.16 -9.63 -9.07
C ALA A 68 0.82 -8.84 -10.21
N ILE A 69 2.10 -9.08 -10.46
CA ILE A 69 2.79 -8.49 -11.62
C ILE A 69 2.16 -8.95 -12.93
N GLY A 70 1.89 -10.25 -13.07
CA GLY A 70 1.17 -10.79 -14.23
C GLY A 70 -0.20 -10.13 -14.41
N ARG A 71 -0.93 -9.84 -13.31
CA ARG A 71 -2.19 -9.11 -13.33
C ARG A 71 -2.02 -7.64 -13.73
N ILE A 72 -0.99 -6.96 -13.25
CA ILE A 72 -0.69 -5.58 -13.66
C ILE A 72 -0.43 -5.52 -15.16
N PHE A 73 0.40 -6.42 -15.70
CA PHE A 73 0.62 -6.55 -17.15
C PHE A 73 -0.67 -6.91 -17.89
N LYS A 74 -1.45 -7.84 -17.36
CA LYS A 74 -2.76 -8.20 -17.91
C LYS A 74 -3.71 -6.99 -17.89
N ASN A 75 -3.70 -6.18 -16.84
CA ASN A 75 -4.53 -4.98 -16.71
C ASN A 75 -4.10 -3.87 -17.65
N LEU A 76 -2.80 -3.65 -17.83
CA LEU A 76 -2.27 -2.76 -18.87
C LEU A 76 -2.71 -3.22 -20.26
N TRP A 77 -2.63 -4.53 -20.55
CA TRP A 77 -3.11 -5.10 -21.81
C TRP A 77 -4.62 -4.96 -21.97
N PHE A 78 -5.41 -5.21 -20.92
CA PHE A 78 -6.86 -5.01 -20.94
C PHE A 78 -7.24 -3.53 -20.93
N GLY A 79 -6.43 -2.65 -20.35
CA GLY A 79 -6.59 -1.20 -20.46
C GLY A 79 -6.53 -0.73 -21.91
N VAL A 80 -5.59 -1.25 -22.68
CA VAL A 80 -5.50 -1.03 -24.14
C VAL A 80 -6.73 -1.64 -24.86
N GLN A 81 -7.13 -2.87 -24.49
CA GLN A 81 -8.35 -3.50 -25.06
C GLN A 81 -9.64 -2.80 -24.64
N ARG A 82 -9.69 -2.15 -23.46
CA ARG A 82 -10.86 -1.41 -22.98
C ARG A 82 -11.15 -0.16 -23.80
N GLN A 83 -10.13 0.49 -24.31
CA GLN A 83 -10.31 1.57 -25.29
C GLN A 83 -10.93 1.07 -26.61
N VAL A 84 -10.78 -0.25 -26.91
CA VAL A 84 -11.23 -0.88 -28.15
C VAL A 84 -12.58 -1.62 -28.00
N ARG A 85 -12.95 -2.15 -26.84
CA ARG A 85 -14.06 -3.12 -26.66
C ARG A 85 -15.16 -2.78 -25.62
N GLY A 86 -15.03 -1.70 -24.83
CA GLY A 86 -16.05 -1.26 -23.89
C GLY A 86 -15.96 -1.87 -22.47
N LYS A 87 -16.54 -1.12 -21.52
CA LYS A 87 -16.28 -1.21 -20.05
C LYS A 87 -16.79 -2.48 -19.35
N GLU A 88 -17.97 -2.99 -19.72
CA GLU A 88 -18.67 -4.00 -18.93
C GLU A 88 -18.11 -5.43 -19.05
N LYS A 89 -17.73 -5.86 -20.23
CA LYS A 89 -17.18 -7.21 -20.46
C LYS A 89 -15.83 -7.45 -19.81
N THR A 90 -15.11 -6.39 -19.51
CA THR A 90 -13.77 -6.44 -18.89
C THR A 90 -13.85 -6.69 -17.39
N ILE A 91 -14.87 -6.14 -16.73
CA ILE A 91 -15.07 -6.26 -15.27
C ILE A 91 -15.52 -7.67 -14.88
N GLU A 92 -16.35 -8.30 -15.70
CA GLU A 92 -16.86 -9.65 -15.43
C GLU A 92 -15.80 -10.74 -15.60
N ALA A 93 -14.90 -10.58 -16.58
CA ALA A 93 -13.76 -11.45 -16.77
C ALA A 93 -12.72 -11.33 -15.63
N TYR A 94 -12.66 -10.16 -14.99
CA TYR A 94 -11.77 -9.88 -13.88
C TYR A 94 -12.21 -10.57 -12.59
N ARG A 95 -13.51 -10.59 -12.30
CA ARG A 95 -14.09 -11.24 -11.12
C ARG A 95 -13.97 -12.77 -11.11
N LYS A 96 -13.86 -13.40 -12.28
CA LYS A 96 -13.84 -14.88 -12.41
C LYS A 96 -12.47 -15.53 -12.17
N ASN A 97 -11.38 -14.77 -12.10
CA ASN A 97 -10.00 -15.30 -12.00
C ASN A 97 -9.27 -14.93 -10.69
N ASP A 98 -10.01 -14.73 -9.63
CA ASP A 98 -9.50 -14.13 -8.38
C ASP A 98 -9.01 -15.19 -7.40
N TRP A 99 -7.89 -15.84 -7.71
CA TRP A 99 -7.13 -16.59 -6.72
C TRP A 99 -5.71 -15.99 -6.62
N SER A 100 -5.41 -15.35 -5.49
CA SER A 100 -4.04 -15.00 -5.09
C SER A 100 -3.68 -15.83 -3.87
N PRO A 101 -2.51 -16.46 -3.86
CA PRO A 101 -2.03 -17.09 -2.64
C PRO A 101 -1.88 -15.99 -1.56
N PRO A 102 -2.30 -16.27 -0.33
CA PRO A 102 -2.13 -15.34 0.78
C PRO A 102 -0.64 -15.09 1.04
N ASN A 103 -0.29 -13.86 1.41
CA ASN A 103 1.07 -13.43 1.80
C ASN A 103 2.10 -13.25 0.67
N ASP A 104 1.68 -12.97 -0.54
CA ASP A 104 2.58 -12.60 -1.63
C ASP A 104 2.45 -11.10 -1.92
N TYR A 105 3.55 -10.35 -1.91
CA TYR A 105 3.55 -8.91 -2.06
C TYR A 105 4.36 -8.44 -3.28
N ILE A 106 3.89 -7.38 -3.94
CA ILE A 106 4.74 -6.51 -4.77
C ILE A 106 5.27 -5.36 -3.89
N CYS A 107 6.38 -4.75 -4.26
CA CYS A 107 7.07 -3.74 -3.44
C CYS A 107 6.16 -2.58 -3.00
N SER A 108 5.38 -2.01 -3.92
CA SER A 108 4.44 -0.91 -3.64
C SER A 108 3.20 -1.38 -2.88
N GLY A 109 2.69 -2.57 -3.15
CA GLY A 109 1.62 -3.21 -2.39
C GLY A 109 2.03 -3.47 -0.94
N LEU A 110 3.27 -3.90 -0.71
CA LEU A 110 3.82 -4.05 0.64
C LEU A 110 3.76 -2.73 1.42
N VAL A 111 4.17 -1.61 0.81
CA VAL A 111 4.06 -0.28 1.43
C VAL A 111 2.61 0.03 1.79
N GLN A 112 1.68 -0.17 0.84
CA GLN A 112 0.26 0.09 1.05
C GLN A 112 -0.31 -0.72 2.22
N ILE A 113 -0.04 -2.01 2.26
CA ILE A 113 -0.51 -2.91 3.33
C ILE A 113 0.06 -2.48 4.69
N GLY A 114 1.34 -2.15 4.75
CA GLY A 114 1.96 -1.67 6.00
C GLY A 114 1.24 -0.46 6.61
N PHE A 115 0.83 0.49 5.77
CA PHE A 115 0.07 1.65 6.23
C PHE A 115 -1.36 1.29 6.64
N VAL A 116 -2.07 0.49 5.84
CA VAL A 116 -3.47 0.13 6.11
C VAL A 116 -3.59 -0.70 7.37
N GLU A 117 -2.83 -1.79 7.51
CA GLU A 117 -2.87 -2.66 8.69
C GLU A 117 -2.55 -1.85 9.97
N ALA A 118 -1.51 -1.02 9.95
CA ALA A 118 -1.16 -0.21 11.11
C ALA A 118 -2.29 0.77 11.50
N VAL A 119 -2.92 1.42 10.51
CA VAL A 119 -4.02 2.37 10.78
C VAL A 119 -5.28 1.66 11.26
N VAL A 120 -5.63 0.50 10.67
CA VAL A 120 -6.76 -0.32 11.13
C VAL A 120 -6.59 -0.71 12.60
N GLU A 121 -5.39 -1.10 13.03
CA GLU A 121 -5.13 -1.39 14.45
C GLU A 121 -5.38 -0.18 15.36
N TYR A 122 -4.94 1.02 14.97
CA TYR A 122 -5.19 2.24 15.74
C TYR A 122 -6.68 2.60 15.78
N ILE A 123 -7.43 2.36 14.69
CA ILE A 123 -8.88 2.53 14.66
C ILE A 123 -9.55 1.52 15.60
N LYS A 124 -9.15 0.25 15.56
CA LYS A 124 -9.64 -0.80 16.47
C LYS A 124 -9.37 -0.47 17.94
N ALA A 125 -8.24 0.15 18.23
CA ALA A 125 -7.90 0.63 19.57
C ALA A 125 -8.62 1.93 19.98
N GLY A 126 -9.44 2.54 19.11
CA GLY A 126 -10.13 3.81 19.35
C GLY A 126 -9.20 5.03 19.40
N GLN A 127 -7.99 4.92 18.84
CA GLN A 127 -6.98 5.99 18.86
C GLN A 127 -6.98 6.83 17.59
N LEU A 128 -7.61 6.34 16.53
CA LEU A 128 -7.82 7.07 15.27
C LEU A 128 -9.28 6.93 14.81
N PRO A 129 -9.83 7.97 14.16
CA PRO A 129 -11.11 7.84 13.48
C PRO A 129 -10.96 7.03 12.21
N ILE A 130 -12.04 6.40 11.76
CA ILE A 130 -12.03 5.60 10.53
C ILE A 130 -11.66 6.43 9.28
N SER A 131 -11.91 7.74 9.28
CA SER A 131 -11.50 8.64 8.21
C SER A 131 -10.00 8.65 7.94
N ALA A 132 -9.17 8.31 8.94
CA ALA A 132 -7.72 8.17 8.76
C ALA A 132 -7.37 7.07 7.75
N LEU A 133 -8.24 6.06 7.57
CA LEU A 133 -8.03 5.01 6.59
C LEU A 133 -8.00 5.55 5.15
N LYS A 134 -8.89 6.50 4.82
CA LYS A 134 -8.90 7.14 3.49
C LYS A 134 -7.59 7.86 3.19
N GLU A 135 -6.92 8.38 4.20
CA GLU A 135 -5.67 9.11 4.04
C GLU A 135 -4.47 8.22 3.75
N VAL A 136 -4.51 6.96 4.17
CA VAL A 136 -3.42 5.99 3.96
C VAL A 136 -3.66 5.04 2.79
N VAL A 137 -4.81 5.08 2.13
CA VAL A 137 -5.08 4.28 0.93
C VAL A 137 -4.60 5.05 -0.30
N PHE A 138 -3.48 4.63 -0.88
CA PHE A 138 -2.83 5.30 -2.03
C PHE A 138 -3.45 4.91 -3.37
N HIS A 139 -4.12 3.76 -3.45
CA HIS A 139 -4.83 3.35 -4.65
C HIS A 139 -6.15 4.12 -4.79
N GLU A 140 -6.28 4.91 -5.84
CA GLU A 140 -7.39 5.86 -6.03
C GLU A 140 -8.75 5.17 -6.03
N THR A 141 -8.89 4.04 -6.75
CA THR A 141 -10.15 3.28 -6.82
C THR A 141 -10.55 2.69 -5.47
N ALA A 142 -9.60 2.19 -4.67
CA ALA A 142 -9.88 1.69 -3.34
C ALA A 142 -10.25 2.85 -2.39
N ALA A 143 -9.53 3.97 -2.46
CA ALA A 143 -9.81 5.16 -1.66
C ALA A 143 -11.21 5.74 -1.96
N SER A 144 -11.67 5.70 -3.22
CA SER A 144 -13.00 6.21 -3.60
C SER A 144 -14.17 5.38 -3.05
N ARG A 145 -13.93 4.16 -2.58
CA ARG A 145 -14.94 3.33 -1.92
C ARG A 145 -15.13 3.64 -0.45
N LEU A 146 -14.18 4.35 0.14
CA LEU A 146 -14.31 4.80 1.51
C LEU A 146 -15.20 6.04 1.55
N PRO A 147 -16.23 6.06 2.41
CA PRO A 147 -17.06 7.23 2.62
C PRO A 147 -16.23 8.44 3.07
N ASP A 148 -16.75 9.62 2.86
CA ASP A 148 -16.12 10.84 3.33
C ASP A 148 -16.21 10.97 4.87
N ALA A 149 -15.34 11.79 5.45
CA ALA A 149 -15.29 11.96 6.89
C ALA A 149 -16.65 12.40 7.49
N ALA A 150 -17.45 13.16 6.73
CA ALA A 150 -18.79 13.58 7.11
C ALA A 150 -19.77 12.40 7.25
N ASP A 151 -19.63 11.37 6.44
CA ASP A 151 -20.51 10.20 6.48
C ASP A 151 -20.21 9.30 7.68
N TRP A 152 -18.93 9.26 8.09
CA TRP A 152 -18.47 8.43 9.22
C TRP A 152 -18.88 8.99 10.59
N GLN A 153 -19.11 10.29 10.73
CA GLN A 153 -19.43 10.94 12.01
C GLN A 153 -20.76 10.46 12.62
N TYR A 154 -21.64 9.87 11.80
CA TYR A 154 -22.94 9.36 12.25
C TYR A 154 -22.88 7.91 12.74
N LEU A 155 -21.75 7.23 12.58
CA LEU A 155 -21.57 5.86 13.01
C LEU A 155 -20.98 5.83 14.44
N ASP A 156 -21.51 4.91 15.26
CA ASP A 156 -20.91 4.63 16.55
C ASP A 156 -19.51 3.99 16.39
N GLU A 157 -18.71 4.09 17.44
CA GLU A 157 -17.32 3.60 17.43
C GLU A 157 -17.21 2.11 17.09
N LYS A 158 -18.16 1.28 17.52
CA LYS A 158 -18.14 -0.16 17.22
C LYS A 158 -18.30 -0.39 15.73
N THR A 159 -19.29 0.26 15.14
CA THR A 159 -19.54 0.19 13.70
C THR A 159 -18.37 0.70 12.88
N GLN A 160 -17.69 1.78 13.33
CA GLN A 160 -16.48 2.28 12.67
C GLN A 160 -15.35 1.26 12.70
N ARG A 161 -15.13 0.57 13.82
CA ARG A 161 -14.09 -0.46 13.96
C ARG A 161 -14.35 -1.67 13.05
N GLU A 162 -15.59 -2.17 13.08
CA GLU A 162 -16.02 -3.29 12.23
C GLU A 162 -15.89 -2.92 10.74
N SER A 163 -16.27 -1.69 10.35
CA SER A 163 -16.18 -1.22 8.97
C SER A 163 -14.72 -1.12 8.48
N ALA A 164 -13.78 -0.71 9.33
CA ALA A 164 -12.36 -0.66 8.98
C ALA A 164 -11.79 -2.05 8.69
N GLU A 165 -12.15 -3.04 9.52
CA GLU A 165 -11.74 -4.43 9.34
C GLU A 165 -12.34 -5.05 8.07
N ILE A 166 -13.62 -4.81 7.84
CA ILE A 166 -14.32 -5.26 6.62
C ILE A 166 -13.68 -4.64 5.38
N PHE A 167 -13.35 -3.34 5.42
CA PHE A 167 -12.69 -2.67 4.31
C PHE A 167 -11.35 -3.32 3.97
N GLU A 168 -10.52 -3.57 4.97
CA GLU A 168 -9.22 -4.21 4.80
C GLU A 168 -9.37 -5.58 4.13
N GLN A 169 -10.25 -6.44 4.68
CA GLN A 169 -10.48 -7.78 4.17
C GLN A 169 -11.05 -7.80 2.74
N GLN A 170 -12.00 -6.92 2.43
CA GLN A 170 -12.67 -6.89 1.13
C GLN A 170 -11.82 -6.27 0.01
N ASN A 171 -10.86 -5.41 0.36
CA ASN A 171 -10.04 -4.69 -0.61
C ASN A 171 -8.57 -5.16 -0.65
N THR A 172 -8.22 -6.24 0.03
CA THR A 172 -6.83 -6.76 0.09
C THR A 172 -6.18 -6.84 -1.28
N ILE A 173 -6.87 -7.39 -2.27
CA ILE A 173 -6.34 -7.56 -3.64
C ILE A 173 -6.00 -6.21 -4.29
N GLU A 174 -6.83 -5.19 -4.10
CA GLU A 174 -6.62 -3.85 -4.67
C GLU A 174 -5.53 -3.09 -3.92
N LEU A 175 -5.46 -3.29 -2.60
CA LEU A 175 -4.39 -2.73 -1.77
C LEU A 175 -3.03 -3.34 -2.13
N GLU A 176 -2.96 -4.64 -2.37
CA GLU A 176 -1.76 -5.32 -2.85
C GLU A 176 -1.37 -4.95 -4.28
N ALA A 177 -2.33 -4.53 -5.09
CA ALA A 177 -2.12 -4.15 -6.49
C ALA A 177 -1.67 -2.70 -6.70
N VAL A 178 -1.41 -1.94 -5.62
CA VAL A 178 -0.87 -0.59 -5.70
C VAL A 178 0.45 -0.59 -6.47
N THR A 179 0.56 0.29 -7.45
CA THR A 179 1.74 0.38 -8.30
C THR A 179 2.72 1.45 -7.79
N PRO A 180 3.99 1.42 -8.19
CA PRO A 180 4.91 2.53 -7.93
C PRO A 180 4.41 3.88 -8.48
N ASP A 181 3.66 3.87 -9.59
CA ASP A 181 3.05 5.07 -10.18
C ASP A 181 1.95 5.66 -9.28
N ASP A 182 1.14 4.81 -8.62
CA ASP A 182 0.16 5.26 -7.64
C ASP A 182 0.82 5.97 -6.47
N LEU A 183 1.92 5.41 -5.94
CA LEU A 183 2.71 6.04 -4.88
C LEU A 183 3.37 7.34 -5.34
N ALA A 184 3.91 7.35 -6.57
CA ALA A 184 4.55 8.53 -7.13
C ALA A 184 3.55 9.68 -7.35
N LYS A 185 2.34 9.40 -7.80
CA LYS A 185 1.28 10.39 -8.08
C LYS A 185 0.47 10.78 -6.85
N SER A 186 0.49 9.97 -5.79
CA SER A 186 -0.31 10.25 -4.59
C SER A 186 0.03 11.61 -4.00
N ASP A 187 -1.00 12.44 -3.80
CA ASP A 187 -0.95 13.73 -3.12
C ASP A 187 -0.80 13.62 -1.59
N LYS A 188 -0.99 12.41 -1.05
CA LYS A 188 -0.83 12.07 0.36
C LYS A 188 0.65 11.92 0.77
N LEU A 189 1.53 11.81 -0.22
CA LEU A 189 2.96 11.66 -0.06
C LEU A 189 3.68 12.89 -0.62
N GLU A 190 4.58 13.48 0.15
CA GLU A 190 5.43 14.60 -0.29
C GLU A 190 6.81 14.12 -0.72
N TRP A 191 7.36 14.74 -1.76
CA TRP A 191 8.73 14.50 -2.18
C TRP A 191 9.71 15.14 -1.21
N LEU A 192 10.64 14.36 -0.68
CA LEU A 192 11.77 14.85 0.12
C LEU A 192 13.04 14.96 -0.70
N TYR A 193 13.20 14.06 -1.67
CA TYR A 193 14.36 13.99 -2.55
C TYR A 193 13.92 13.39 -3.89
N GLN A 194 14.42 13.99 -4.99
CA GLN A 194 14.16 13.55 -6.36
C GLN A 194 15.40 13.76 -7.24
#